data_49261bfa427fdaaab2b4f07b4dbf282c
#
_entry.id   49261bfa427fdaaab2b4f07b4dbf282c
#
_cell.length_a   1.000
_cell.length_b   1.000
_cell.length_c   1.000
_cell.angle_alpha   90.00
_cell.angle_beta   90.00
_cell.angle_gamma   90.00
#
_symmetry.space_group_name_H-M   'P 1'
#
loop_
_entity.id
_entity.type
_entity.pdbx_description
1 polymer ?
#
loop_
_entity_poly.entity_id
_entity_poly.type
_entity_poly.pdbx_seq_one_letter_code
_entity_poly.pdbx_strand_id
1 'polypeptide(L)'
;MAATAVGAPSSSPLLSPGRRRGRVSASSLRAAAGGASRFRSPRCVLGSEQLLAVEEGKRMGGAREPRGAAWAPRAPAPEPRLAALPREARDSRMKIFSGTANRPLSQEIAAYLGVDLGKILIKRFADGEIYVQLQESVRGCDVFLVQPTCSPVNENLMELFIMIDACRRASARSITVVIPYFGYARADRKAQGREAITAKLAANLLTEAGSDRVIVCDIHSTQALGYFDIPVDHIHGQPVILDYLASKTISKDLVVVSPDVGGVVRARAFAKKLFDAPLAIVDKRRQGHNMSEVMHLIGDVKGKVAIMVDDMIDTAGTITSAAALLKQEGAEAVYACCTHAVFSPPAIERLSGGIFEEVIVTNSILLPDNKCFPQLTVLSMANLLAETIWHVHRDGSVSSIFQ
;
A
#
# COMPACT_ATOMS: atom_id res chain seq x y z
N MET A 1 23.69 13.82 -64.58
CA MET A 1 24.53 15.00 -64.80
C MET A 1 24.80 15.66 -63.50
N ALA A 2 26.07 15.65 -63.13
CA ALA A 2 26.87 16.57 -62.33
C ALA A 2 26.39 16.81 -60.88
N ALA A 3 26.99 16.28 -59.83
CA ALA A 3 28.37 16.39 -59.28
C ALA A 3 28.70 17.79 -58.75
N THR A 4 29.08 17.83 -57.50
CA THR A 4 30.23 18.41 -56.80
C THR A 4 29.80 18.90 -55.43
N ALA A 5 30.25 18.41 -54.33
CA ALA A 5 31.54 18.19 -53.67
C ALA A 5 31.96 19.34 -52.73
N VAL A 6 32.28 18.95 -51.48
CA VAL A 6 33.41 19.33 -50.61
C VAL A 6 33.35 20.60 -49.79
N GLY A 7 33.60 20.44 -48.51
CA GLY A 7 34.04 21.48 -47.59
C GLY A 7 33.95 21.20 -46.12
N ALA A 8 34.90 20.51 -45.51
CA ALA A 8 35.36 20.66 -44.13
C ALA A 8 36.78 21.23 -44.19
N PRO A 9 37.49 21.62 -43.12
CA PRO A 9 37.26 21.67 -41.68
C PRO A 9 37.80 22.96 -41.00
N SER A 10 37.66 23.13 -39.69
CA SER A 10 38.70 23.71 -38.80
C SER A 10 38.18 23.72 -37.33
N SER A 11 38.76 22.97 -36.48
CA SER A 11 39.88 23.25 -35.54
C SER A 11 39.49 24.01 -34.28
N SER A 12 39.66 23.27 -33.18
CA SER A 12 39.62 23.69 -31.77
C SER A 12 40.64 24.80 -31.42
N PRO A 13 40.56 25.40 -30.22
CA PRO A 13 41.55 25.02 -29.22
C PRO A 13 41.08 24.82 -27.77
N LEU A 14 41.84 23.98 -27.10
CA LEU A 14 42.01 23.72 -25.69
C LEU A 14 42.33 24.96 -24.82
N LEU A 15 41.82 25.02 -23.60
CA LEU A 15 42.50 25.66 -22.48
C LEU A 15 42.00 25.06 -21.14
N SER A 16 42.88 24.42 -20.39
CA SER A 16 42.84 24.11 -18.95
C SER A 16 43.86 25.04 -18.25
N PRO A 17 44.11 24.90 -16.92
CA PRO A 17 43.25 24.75 -15.73
C PRO A 17 43.53 25.81 -14.66
N GLY A 18 42.65 26.01 -13.71
CA GLY A 18 42.85 26.90 -12.56
C GLY A 18 42.46 26.29 -11.22
N ARG A 19 43.44 25.77 -10.49
CA ARG A 19 43.37 25.39 -9.10
C ARG A 19 43.09 26.60 -8.22
N ARG A 20 42.13 26.52 -7.26
CA ARG A 20 42.29 27.11 -5.94
C ARG A 20 41.69 26.22 -4.85
N ARG A 21 42.56 25.81 -3.95
CA ARG A 21 42.25 25.19 -2.64
C ARG A 21 41.79 26.28 -1.71
N GLY A 22 40.70 26.07 -1.00
CA GLY A 22 40.30 26.80 0.18
C GLY A 22 40.03 25.83 1.33
N ARG A 23 40.93 25.68 2.24
CA ARG A 23 40.74 25.09 3.57
C ARG A 23 39.87 26.01 4.39
N VAL A 24 38.83 25.49 5.05
CA VAL A 24 38.27 26.12 6.24
C VAL A 24 38.10 25.05 7.31
N SER A 25 38.59 25.41 8.45
CA SER A 25 38.85 24.65 9.70
C SER A 25 37.58 24.24 10.44
N ALA A 26 37.73 23.14 11.16
CA ALA A 26 36.82 22.70 12.20
C ALA A 26 36.83 23.67 13.38
N SER A 27 35.66 24.00 13.89
CA SER A 27 35.52 24.49 15.26
C SER A 27 34.30 23.84 15.91
N SER A 28 34.61 23.19 17.00
CA SER A 28 33.76 22.60 18.03
C SER A 28 32.66 23.54 18.53
N LEU A 29 31.46 23.01 18.78
CA LEU A 29 30.58 23.50 19.82
C LEU A 29 29.91 22.34 20.56
N ARG A 30 30.07 22.44 21.84
CA ARG A 30 29.69 21.50 22.92
C ARG A 30 28.17 21.53 23.17
N ALA A 31 27.74 20.42 23.70
CA ALA A 31 26.49 20.06 24.29
C ALA A 31 25.78 21.12 25.15
N ALA A 32 24.45 21.13 25.05
CA ALA A 32 23.58 21.46 26.16
C ALA A 32 22.49 20.38 26.25
N ALA A 33 22.53 19.66 27.36
CA ALA A 33 21.51 18.71 27.79
C ALA A 33 20.31 19.49 28.37
N GLY A 34 19.12 19.03 28.09
CA GLY A 34 17.94 19.53 28.79
C GLY A 34 16.63 19.05 28.16
N GLY A 35 15.90 18.17 28.88
CA GLY A 35 14.48 18.02 28.73
C GLY A 35 14.00 16.73 28.06
N ALA A 36 14.00 15.63 28.81
CA ALA A 36 13.28 14.42 28.44
C ALA A 36 11.77 14.64 28.56
N SER A 37 11.12 14.89 27.44
CA SER A 37 9.67 14.77 27.29
C SER A 37 9.37 13.37 26.76
N ARG A 38 8.71 12.57 27.59
CA ARG A 38 8.26 11.23 27.22
C ARG A 38 7.12 11.34 26.18
N PHE A 39 7.45 11.23 24.92
CA PHE A 39 6.46 10.99 23.88
C PHE A 39 6.05 9.51 23.95
N ARG A 40 4.74 9.30 24.19
CA ARG A 40 4.10 7.98 24.05
C ARG A 40 4.04 7.64 22.56
N SER A 41 4.63 6.52 22.19
CA SER A 41 4.51 5.93 20.85
C SER A 41 3.03 5.69 20.51
N PRO A 42 2.60 5.91 19.25
CA PRO A 42 1.28 5.49 18.81
C PRO A 42 1.17 3.96 18.94
N ARG A 43 0.08 3.52 19.56
CA ARG A 43 -0.20 2.10 19.78
C ARG A 43 -0.44 1.42 18.44
N CYS A 44 0.45 0.51 18.03
CA CYS A 44 0.07 -0.59 17.17
C CYS A 44 -0.99 -1.40 17.91
N VAL A 45 -2.20 -1.46 17.37
CA VAL A 45 -3.27 -2.30 17.91
C VAL A 45 -2.94 -3.73 17.49
N LEU A 46 -2.20 -4.44 18.31
CA LEU A 46 -2.14 -5.90 18.28
C LEU A 46 -3.46 -6.42 18.82
N GLY A 47 -4.22 -7.10 17.98
CA GLY A 47 -5.41 -7.82 18.41
C GLY A 47 -5.02 -9.05 19.21
N SER A 48 -5.27 -9.03 20.52
CA SER A 48 -5.55 -10.23 21.30
C SER A 48 -6.10 -9.83 22.68
N GLU A 49 -7.17 -10.52 23.05
CA GLU A 49 -7.72 -10.73 24.38
C GLU A 49 -8.46 -9.58 25.08
N GLN A 50 -9.80 -9.71 25.04
CA GLN A 50 -10.60 -9.75 26.27
C GLN A 50 -11.98 -10.35 25.99
N LEU A 51 -12.15 -11.61 26.39
CA LEU A 51 -13.41 -12.26 26.71
C LEU A 51 -13.79 -11.85 28.14
N LEU A 52 -15.04 -11.43 28.38
CA LEU A 52 -15.88 -11.99 29.45
C LEU A 52 -17.26 -11.33 29.52
N ALA A 53 -18.25 -12.21 29.48
CA ALA A 53 -19.53 -12.21 30.15
C ALA A 53 -20.59 -11.13 29.87
N VAL A 54 -21.68 -11.53 29.24
CA VAL A 54 -22.99 -10.90 29.40
C VAL A 54 -23.99 -11.96 29.80
N GLU A 55 -24.59 -11.75 30.97
CA GLU A 55 -25.70 -12.51 31.53
C GLU A 55 -27.03 -12.25 30.81
N GLU A 56 -27.86 -13.28 30.84
CA GLU A 56 -29.24 -13.31 30.33
C GLU A 56 -30.17 -12.32 31.04
N GLY A 57 -31.05 -11.67 30.29
CA GLY A 57 -32.14 -10.83 30.80
C GLY A 57 -33.32 -10.70 29.85
N LYS A 58 -34.32 -11.58 30.05
CA LYS A 58 -35.79 -11.50 29.86
C LYS A 58 -36.42 -10.60 28.77
N ARG A 59 -37.21 -11.28 27.93
CA ARG A 59 -38.26 -10.77 27.01
C ARG A 59 -39.31 -9.92 27.71
N MET A 60 -39.76 -8.86 27.05
CA MET A 60 -41.19 -8.38 27.01
C MET A 60 -41.42 -7.38 25.87
N GLY A 61 -42.48 -7.59 25.09
CA GLY A 61 -43.42 -6.62 24.56
C GLY A 61 -43.08 -5.69 23.42
N GLY A 62 -43.73 -5.90 22.28
CA GLY A 62 -43.59 -5.19 21.01
C GLY A 62 -43.94 -3.70 21.02
N ALA A 63 -43.24 -2.96 20.18
CA ALA A 63 -43.63 -1.69 19.59
C ALA A 63 -42.90 -1.51 18.25
N ARG A 64 -43.57 -0.93 17.26
CA ARG A 64 -43.07 -0.70 15.88
C ARG A 64 -41.83 0.17 15.89
N GLU A 65 -40.79 -0.30 15.19
CA GLU A 65 -39.52 0.40 15.03
C GLU A 65 -39.60 1.57 14.03
N PRO A 66 -38.94 2.71 14.32
CA PRO A 66 -38.59 3.69 13.30
C PRO A 66 -37.37 3.20 12.54
N ARG A 67 -37.39 3.38 11.20
CA ARG A 67 -36.31 3.04 10.28
C ARG A 67 -35.09 3.96 10.52
N GLY A 68 -34.19 3.53 11.34
CA GLY A 68 -32.83 4.03 11.51
C GLY A 68 -32.00 2.82 11.89
N ALA A 69 -31.40 2.14 10.91
CA ALA A 69 -30.57 0.99 11.19
C ALA A 69 -29.30 1.45 11.91
N ALA A 70 -29.28 1.25 13.23
CA ALA A 70 -28.05 1.37 14.00
C ALA A 70 -27.04 0.32 13.50
N TRP A 71 -25.79 0.75 13.31
CA TRP A 71 -24.65 -0.11 13.04
C TRP A 71 -24.59 -1.24 14.10
N ALA A 72 -24.88 -2.47 13.73
CA ALA A 72 -24.66 -3.63 14.56
C ALA A 72 -23.29 -4.23 14.18
N PRO A 73 -22.38 -4.45 15.14
CA PRO A 73 -21.12 -5.11 14.85
C PRO A 73 -21.41 -6.49 14.24
N ARG A 74 -20.80 -6.74 13.08
CA ARG A 74 -20.78 -8.07 12.48
C ARG A 74 -20.12 -9.01 13.48
N ALA A 75 -20.63 -10.23 13.60
CA ALA A 75 -19.97 -11.28 14.38
C ALA A 75 -18.47 -11.31 14.02
N PRO A 76 -17.57 -11.52 14.99
CA PRO A 76 -16.14 -11.57 14.71
C PRO A 76 -15.91 -12.51 13.53
N ALA A 77 -15.05 -12.06 12.60
CA ALA A 77 -14.65 -12.89 11.47
C ALA A 77 -14.25 -14.27 11.99
N PRO A 78 -14.63 -15.37 11.31
CA PRO A 78 -14.26 -16.70 11.76
C PRO A 78 -12.76 -16.71 11.99
N GLU A 79 -12.34 -17.24 13.14
CA GLU A 79 -10.91 -17.36 13.46
C GLU A 79 -10.17 -17.97 12.28
N PRO A 80 -9.01 -17.45 11.91
CA PRO A 80 -8.31 -17.89 10.74
C PRO A 80 -8.08 -19.38 10.83
N ARG A 81 -8.60 -20.13 9.86
CA ARG A 81 -8.48 -21.61 9.78
C ARG A 81 -7.04 -22.11 9.90
N LEU A 82 -6.06 -21.22 9.62
CA LEU A 82 -4.63 -21.52 9.73
C LEU A 82 -4.13 -21.66 11.18
N ALA A 83 -4.73 -20.97 12.15
CA ALA A 83 -4.38 -21.11 13.57
C ALA A 83 -4.74 -22.50 14.12
N ALA A 84 -5.69 -23.20 13.50
CA ALA A 84 -6.15 -24.54 13.89
C ALA A 84 -5.36 -25.68 13.24
N LEU A 85 -4.41 -25.41 12.34
CA LEU A 85 -3.62 -26.47 11.68
C LEU A 85 -2.51 -26.99 12.62
N PRO A 86 -2.39 -28.32 12.81
CA PRO A 86 -1.29 -28.89 13.56
C PRO A 86 0.05 -28.47 12.95
N ARG A 87 1.05 -28.16 13.81
CA ARG A 87 2.41 -27.81 13.37
C ARG A 87 3.01 -28.84 12.41
N GLU A 88 2.62 -30.09 12.52
CA GLU A 88 3.07 -31.20 11.70
C GLU A 88 2.52 -31.21 10.26
N ALA A 89 1.44 -30.48 10.00
CA ALA A 89 0.85 -30.36 8.65
C ALA A 89 1.48 -29.27 7.78
N ARG A 90 2.48 -28.55 8.30
CA ARG A 90 3.15 -27.47 7.57
C ARG A 90 4.08 -28.08 6.53
N ASP A 91 3.81 -27.80 5.27
CA ASP A 91 4.64 -28.28 4.18
C ASP A 91 6.04 -27.63 4.28
N SER A 92 7.05 -28.46 4.54
CA SER A 92 8.46 -28.02 4.64
C SER A 92 8.99 -27.39 3.35
N ARG A 93 8.22 -27.45 2.26
CA ARG A 93 8.58 -26.88 0.96
C ARG A 93 8.22 -25.42 0.79
N MET A 94 7.36 -24.85 1.64
CA MET A 94 7.07 -23.41 1.60
C MET A 94 8.21 -22.63 2.24
N LYS A 95 8.73 -21.65 1.51
CA LYS A 95 9.79 -20.73 1.97
C LYS A 95 9.38 -19.30 1.71
N ILE A 96 9.48 -18.45 2.73
CA ILE A 96 9.14 -17.03 2.64
C ILE A 96 10.41 -16.22 2.89
N PHE A 97 10.77 -15.37 1.93
CA PHE A 97 11.89 -14.43 2.06
C PHE A 97 11.39 -13.01 2.01
N SER A 98 12.02 -12.17 2.80
CA SER A 98 11.75 -10.73 2.83
C SER A 98 12.83 -9.98 2.08
N GLY A 99 12.42 -9.07 1.20
CA GLY A 99 13.28 -7.97 0.81
C GLY A 99 13.44 -6.93 1.93
N THR A 100 14.14 -5.84 1.61
CA THR A 100 14.49 -4.82 2.63
C THR A 100 13.41 -3.78 2.84
N ALA A 101 12.44 -3.65 1.92
CA ALA A 101 11.48 -2.54 1.92
C ALA A 101 10.44 -2.61 3.06
N ASN A 102 10.03 -3.83 3.48
CA ASN A 102 9.05 -4.00 4.56
C ASN A 102 9.22 -5.34 5.27
N ARG A 103 10.34 -5.48 5.98
CA ARG A 103 10.64 -6.69 6.73
C ARG A 103 9.65 -6.97 7.87
N PRO A 104 9.14 -5.96 8.62
CA PRO A 104 8.13 -6.20 9.66
C PRO A 104 6.88 -6.89 9.12
N LEU A 105 6.31 -6.44 7.99
CA LEU A 105 5.16 -7.11 7.37
C LEU A 105 5.47 -8.55 7.00
N SER A 106 6.64 -8.82 6.46
CA SER A 106 7.07 -10.18 6.11
C SER A 106 7.18 -11.07 7.35
N GLN A 107 7.63 -10.53 8.48
CA GLN A 107 7.69 -11.24 9.77
C GLN A 107 6.29 -11.56 10.30
N GLU A 108 5.36 -10.61 10.21
CA GLU A 108 3.95 -10.85 10.59
C GLU A 108 3.32 -11.94 9.71
N ILE A 109 3.54 -11.91 8.39
CA ILE A 109 3.06 -12.95 7.46
C ILE A 109 3.61 -14.32 7.84
N ALA A 110 4.93 -14.43 8.07
CA ALA A 110 5.58 -15.67 8.44
C ALA A 110 5.07 -16.20 9.79
N ALA A 111 4.91 -15.31 10.78
CA ALA A 111 4.36 -15.66 12.09
C ALA A 111 2.92 -16.19 11.97
N TYR A 112 2.09 -15.55 11.16
CA TYR A 112 0.71 -16.00 10.92
C TYR A 112 0.66 -17.40 10.27
N LEU A 113 1.51 -17.66 9.30
CA LEU A 113 1.68 -18.98 8.67
C LEU A 113 2.39 -19.98 9.58
N GLY A 114 2.99 -19.50 10.68
CA GLY A 114 3.76 -20.28 11.65
C GLY A 114 5.01 -20.89 11.06
N VAL A 115 5.66 -20.17 10.15
CA VAL A 115 6.97 -20.50 9.59
C VAL A 115 7.97 -19.39 9.93
N ASP A 116 9.25 -19.73 9.85
CA ASP A 116 10.31 -18.72 9.98
C ASP A 116 10.59 -18.08 8.62
N LEU A 117 10.99 -16.80 8.64
CA LEU A 117 11.52 -16.16 7.44
C LEU A 117 12.81 -16.86 7.00
N GLY A 118 12.92 -17.12 5.71
CA GLY A 118 14.10 -17.64 5.08
C GLY A 118 15.32 -16.74 5.29
N LYS A 119 16.48 -17.36 5.46
CA LYS A 119 17.74 -16.64 5.67
C LYS A 119 18.29 -16.12 4.35
N ILE A 120 18.33 -14.79 4.22
CA ILE A 120 18.82 -14.08 3.05
C ILE A 120 19.76 -12.95 3.47
N LEU A 121 20.85 -12.80 2.75
CA LEU A 121 21.78 -11.70 2.92
C LEU A 121 21.61 -10.74 1.74
N ILE A 122 21.21 -9.51 2.02
CA ILE A 122 21.09 -8.44 1.05
C ILE A 122 22.05 -7.32 1.46
N LYS A 123 22.91 -6.91 0.55
CA LYS A 123 23.92 -5.87 0.77
C LYS A 123 23.90 -4.89 -0.39
N ARG A 124 24.48 -3.73 -0.14
CA ARG A 124 24.81 -2.76 -1.19
C ARG A 124 26.33 -2.58 -1.25
N PHE A 125 26.87 -2.59 -2.45
CA PHE A 125 28.24 -2.22 -2.70
C PHE A 125 28.41 -0.70 -2.57
N ALA A 126 29.65 -0.23 -2.55
CA ALA A 126 29.96 1.20 -2.38
C ALA A 126 29.44 2.07 -3.54
N ASP A 127 29.27 1.50 -4.71
CA ASP A 127 28.73 2.11 -5.92
C ASP A 127 27.18 2.03 -6.01
N GLY A 128 26.53 1.34 -5.05
CA GLY A 128 25.09 1.17 -4.97
C GLY A 128 24.55 -0.12 -5.58
N GLU A 129 25.38 -0.95 -6.22
CA GLU A 129 24.94 -2.26 -6.71
C GLU A 129 24.42 -3.16 -5.59
N ILE A 130 23.40 -3.94 -5.89
CA ILE A 130 22.72 -4.80 -4.92
C ILE A 130 23.29 -6.22 -5.02
N TYR A 131 23.69 -6.77 -3.89
CA TYR A 131 24.11 -8.15 -3.74
C TYR A 131 23.08 -8.93 -2.94
N VAL A 132 22.65 -10.09 -3.46
CA VAL A 132 21.72 -11.01 -2.79
C VAL A 132 22.33 -12.39 -2.70
N GLN A 133 22.25 -13.02 -1.51
CA GLN A 133 22.65 -14.40 -1.28
C GLN A 133 21.62 -15.11 -0.40
N LEU A 134 21.05 -16.19 -0.91
CA LEU A 134 20.26 -17.11 -0.08
C LEU A 134 21.20 -17.89 0.86
N GLN A 135 20.92 -17.89 2.14
CA GLN A 135 21.74 -18.55 3.17
C GLN A 135 21.18 -19.93 3.57
N GLU A 136 20.19 -20.42 2.82
CA GLU A 136 19.63 -21.75 2.95
C GLU A 136 19.22 -22.32 1.59
N SER A 137 19.04 -23.64 1.52
CA SER A 137 18.62 -24.29 0.29
C SER A 137 17.14 -24.02 0.00
N VAL A 138 16.86 -23.64 -1.25
CA VAL A 138 15.49 -23.47 -1.79
C VAL A 138 15.18 -24.50 -2.87
N ARG A 139 16.07 -25.50 -3.08
CA ARG A 139 15.89 -26.50 -4.12
C ARG A 139 14.60 -27.26 -3.94
N GLY A 140 13.73 -27.22 -4.96
CA GLY A 140 12.43 -27.91 -4.96
C GLY A 140 11.39 -27.28 -4.01
N CYS A 141 11.67 -26.09 -3.46
CA CYS A 141 10.74 -25.37 -2.60
C CYS A 141 9.87 -24.40 -3.41
N ASP A 142 8.67 -24.11 -2.89
CA ASP A 142 7.82 -23.01 -3.29
C ASP A 142 8.28 -21.78 -2.54
N VAL A 143 8.83 -20.83 -3.27
CA VAL A 143 9.43 -19.61 -2.71
C VAL A 143 8.48 -18.46 -2.88
N PHE A 144 8.20 -17.75 -1.77
CA PHE A 144 7.44 -16.52 -1.74
C PHE A 144 8.37 -15.36 -1.38
N LEU A 145 8.52 -14.40 -2.29
CA LEU A 145 9.35 -13.21 -2.11
C LEU A 145 8.48 -12.01 -1.78
N VAL A 146 8.53 -11.53 -0.55
CA VAL A 146 7.71 -10.39 -0.10
C VAL A 146 8.52 -9.11 -0.22
N GLN A 147 8.14 -8.24 -1.16
CA GLN A 147 8.82 -6.96 -1.39
C GLN A 147 7.86 -5.93 -1.99
N PRO A 148 7.36 -4.95 -1.22
CA PRO A 148 6.70 -3.80 -1.81
C PRO A 148 7.70 -2.97 -2.61
N THR A 149 7.31 -2.55 -3.81
CA THR A 149 8.14 -1.71 -4.68
C THR A 149 7.85 -0.22 -4.46
N CYS A 150 7.83 0.17 -3.17
CA CYS A 150 7.68 1.55 -2.71
C CYS A 150 9.01 2.31 -2.75
N SER A 151 9.00 3.56 -2.31
CA SER A 151 10.22 4.39 -2.25
C SER A 151 11.28 3.78 -1.30
N PRO A 152 12.55 3.71 -1.74
CA PRO A 152 13.11 4.07 -3.05
C PRO A 152 12.76 3.04 -4.15
N VAL A 153 11.86 3.43 -5.06
CA VAL A 153 11.15 2.51 -5.98
C VAL A 153 12.09 1.69 -6.85
N ASN A 154 13.09 2.34 -7.47
CA ASN A 154 14.01 1.69 -8.39
C ASN A 154 14.90 0.67 -7.69
N GLU A 155 15.36 0.99 -6.48
CA GLU A 155 16.19 0.10 -5.68
C GLU A 155 15.40 -1.14 -5.23
N ASN A 156 14.19 -0.94 -4.71
CA ASN A 156 13.34 -2.03 -4.24
C ASN A 156 12.90 -2.94 -5.39
N LEU A 157 12.65 -2.38 -6.58
CA LEU A 157 12.32 -3.17 -7.76
C LEU A 157 13.54 -3.96 -8.25
N MET A 158 14.72 -3.33 -8.33
CA MET A 158 15.95 -4.02 -8.72
C MET A 158 16.35 -5.11 -7.72
N GLU A 159 16.20 -4.84 -6.43
CA GLU A 159 16.42 -5.84 -5.37
C GLU A 159 15.53 -7.07 -5.59
N LEU A 160 14.24 -6.86 -5.89
CA LEU A 160 13.30 -7.95 -6.17
C LEU A 160 13.75 -8.78 -7.38
N PHE A 161 14.16 -8.16 -8.48
CA PHE A 161 14.66 -8.90 -9.65
C PHE A 161 15.86 -9.78 -9.32
N ILE A 162 16.81 -9.27 -8.53
CA ILE A 162 17.99 -10.02 -8.12
C ILE A 162 17.61 -11.16 -7.16
N MET A 163 16.62 -10.96 -6.27
CA MET A 163 16.09 -12.02 -5.40
C MET A 163 15.44 -13.14 -6.22
N ILE A 164 14.68 -12.81 -7.26
CA ILE A 164 14.05 -13.79 -8.17
C ILE A 164 15.14 -14.61 -8.88
N ASP A 165 16.14 -13.95 -9.49
CA ASP A 165 17.22 -14.61 -10.18
C ASP A 165 18.03 -15.56 -9.25
N ALA A 166 18.30 -15.12 -8.01
CA ALA A 166 18.97 -15.95 -7.02
C ALA A 166 18.17 -17.23 -6.70
N CYS A 167 16.84 -17.15 -6.55
CA CYS A 167 15.98 -18.30 -6.30
C CYS A 167 15.91 -19.24 -7.53
N ARG A 168 15.81 -18.67 -8.73
CA ARG A 168 15.82 -19.42 -10.00
C ARG A 168 17.11 -20.22 -10.17
N ARG A 169 18.27 -19.58 -9.95
CA ARG A 169 19.58 -20.24 -10.02
C ARG A 169 19.80 -21.28 -8.93
N ALA A 170 19.15 -21.12 -7.77
CA ALA A 170 19.17 -22.09 -6.69
C ALA A 170 18.16 -23.24 -6.88
N SER A 171 17.49 -23.32 -8.05
CA SER A 171 16.54 -24.37 -8.42
C SER A 171 15.30 -24.44 -7.52
N ALA A 172 14.73 -23.30 -7.16
CA ALA A 172 13.39 -23.24 -6.60
C ALA A 172 12.39 -23.96 -7.52
N ARG A 173 11.36 -24.59 -6.96
CA ARG A 173 10.30 -25.25 -7.75
C ARG A 173 9.39 -24.22 -8.40
N SER A 174 8.98 -23.25 -7.62
CA SER A 174 8.19 -22.11 -8.06
C SER A 174 8.61 -20.84 -7.31
N ILE A 175 8.49 -19.70 -7.96
CA ILE A 175 8.82 -18.39 -7.41
C ILE A 175 7.59 -17.50 -7.53
N THR A 176 6.93 -17.25 -6.42
CA THR A 176 5.80 -16.33 -6.33
C THR A 176 6.28 -15.02 -5.71
N VAL A 177 6.12 -13.91 -6.41
CA VAL A 177 6.43 -12.59 -5.86
C VAL A 177 5.18 -11.98 -5.23
N VAL A 178 5.31 -11.55 -3.99
CA VAL A 178 4.26 -10.91 -3.21
C VAL A 178 4.61 -9.43 -3.09
N ILE A 179 3.86 -8.60 -3.80
CA ILE A 179 4.11 -7.16 -3.93
C ILE A 179 2.96 -6.40 -3.25
N PRO A 180 3.04 -6.13 -1.94
CA PRO A 180 1.99 -5.41 -1.21
C PRO A 180 1.69 -4.02 -1.79
N TYR A 181 2.69 -3.36 -2.35
CA TYR A 181 2.55 -2.13 -3.13
C TYR A 181 3.32 -2.24 -4.44
N PHE A 182 2.62 -2.12 -5.57
CA PHE A 182 3.21 -2.20 -6.90
C PHE A 182 3.54 -0.79 -7.42
N GLY A 183 4.82 -0.46 -7.42
CA GLY A 183 5.34 0.78 -8.00
C GLY A 183 5.12 0.85 -9.50
N TYR A 184 5.13 2.06 -10.07
CA TYR A 184 4.85 2.33 -11.49
C TYR A 184 3.42 2.01 -11.95
N ALA A 185 2.52 1.51 -11.11
CA ALA A 185 1.15 1.19 -11.47
C ALA A 185 0.37 2.39 -12.05
N ARG A 186 0.76 3.61 -11.72
CA ARG A 186 0.17 4.86 -12.24
C ARG A 186 0.53 5.15 -13.71
N ALA A 187 1.61 4.53 -14.23
CA ALA A 187 2.05 4.63 -15.62
C ALA A 187 1.52 3.45 -16.45
N ASP A 188 0.21 3.24 -16.39
CA ASP A 188 -0.52 2.12 -16.99
C ASP A 188 -0.90 2.35 -18.46
N ARG A 189 -0.92 3.59 -18.90
CA ARG A 189 -1.33 3.99 -20.25
C ARG A 189 -0.61 5.26 -20.66
N LYS A 190 -0.65 5.54 -21.96
CA LYS A 190 -0.19 6.83 -22.50
C LYS A 190 -1.29 7.88 -22.29
N ALA A 191 -1.02 8.90 -21.50
CA ALA A 191 -1.85 10.09 -21.40
C ALA A 191 -1.55 11.07 -22.55
N GLN A 192 -0.31 11.06 -23.04
CA GLN A 192 0.14 11.87 -24.17
C GLN A 192 0.97 11.02 -25.16
N GLY A 193 1.25 11.58 -26.34
CA GLY A 193 2.13 10.93 -27.30
C GLY A 193 3.56 10.76 -26.74
N ARG A 194 4.25 9.67 -27.13
CA ARG A 194 5.65 9.38 -26.82
C ARG A 194 5.97 9.09 -25.34
N GLU A 195 4.96 8.76 -24.53
CA GLU A 195 5.13 8.29 -23.15
C GLU A 195 5.39 6.78 -23.09
N ALA A 196 6.09 6.35 -22.06
CA ALA A 196 6.25 4.94 -21.74
C ALA A 196 5.00 4.38 -21.01
N ILE A 197 4.80 3.07 -21.10
CA ILE A 197 3.87 2.31 -20.27
C ILE A 197 4.72 1.51 -19.28
N THR A 198 5.15 2.18 -18.21
CA THR A 198 6.15 1.61 -17.28
C THR A 198 5.59 0.46 -16.46
N ALA A 199 4.27 0.43 -16.20
CA ALA A 199 3.62 -0.72 -15.57
C ALA A 199 3.80 -2.01 -16.38
N LYS A 200 3.67 -1.95 -17.73
CA LYS A 200 3.95 -3.09 -18.62
C LYS A 200 5.43 -3.48 -18.61
N LEU A 201 6.32 -2.48 -18.61
CA LEU A 201 7.76 -2.75 -18.53
C LEU A 201 8.11 -3.48 -17.23
N ALA A 202 7.61 -3.02 -16.09
CA ALA A 202 7.84 -3.67 -14.80
C ALA A 202 7.30 -5.12 -14.77
N ALA A 203 6.09 -5.35 -15.31
CA ALA A 203 5.51 -6.68 -15.44
C ALA A 203 6.40 -7.62 -16.28
N ASN A 204 6.89 -7.15 -17.44
CA ASN A 204 7.79 -7.91 -18.29
C ASN A 204 9.10 -8.26 -17.57
N LEU A 205 9.70 -7.29 -16.86
CA LEU A 205 10.94 -7.51 -16.12
C LEU A 205 10.79 -8.54 -15.00
N LEU A 206 9.64 -8.59 -14.31
CA LEU A 206 9.35 -9.63 -13.33
C LEU A 206 9.29 -11.03 -13.97
N THR A 207 8.63 -11.14 -15.11
CA THR A 207 8.55 -12.40 -15.87
C THR A 207 9.92 -12.85 -16.33
N GLU A 208 10.72 -11.95 -16.95
CA GLU A 208 12.06 -12.26 -17.46
C GLU A 208 13.04 -12.59 -16.34
N ALA A 209 12.94 -11.96 -15.18
CA ALA A 209 13.74 -12.33 -14.01
C ALA A 209 13.48 -13.79 -13.56
N GLY A 210 12.30 -14.32 -13.85
CA GLY A 210 11.94 -15.73 -13.62
C GLY A 210 10.91 -15.96 -12.53
N SER A 211 10.01 -14.98 -12.28
CA SER A 211 8.84 -15.23 -11.44
C SER A 211 7.81 -16.08 -12.18
N ASP A 212 7.20 -17.04 -11.49
CA ASP A 212 6.15 -17.90 -12.02
C ASP A 212 4.76 -17.34 -11.76
N ARG A 213 4.60 -16.53 -10.72
CA ARG A 213 3.32 -15.94 -10.29
C ARG A 213 3.56 -14.64 -9.54
N VAL A 214 2.57 -13.75 -9.60
CA VAL A 214 2.58 -12.47 -8.87
C VAL A 214 1.33 -12.36 -7.99
N ILE A 215 1.50 -11.92 -6.76
CA ILE A 215 0.42 -11.50 -5.87
C ILE A 215 0.57 -9.99 -5.68
N VAL A 216 -0.45 -9.22 -6.05
CA VAL A 216 -0.49 -7.76 -5.88
C VAL A 216 -1.69 -7.34 -5.05
N CYS A 217 -1.55 -6.26 -4.30
CA CYS A 217 -2.66 -5.70 -3.55
C CYS A 217 -3.05 -4.34 -4.11
N ASP A 218 -4.36 -4.12 -4.28
CA ASP A 218 -5.00 -2.86 -4.72
C ASP A 218 -4.17 -2.09 -5.76
N ILE A 219 -3.81 -2.77 -6.85
CA ILE A 219 -3.07 -2.14 -7.94
C ILE A 219 -3.87 -0.93 -8.48
N HIS A 220 -3.20 0.20 -8.67
CA HIS A 220 -3.84 1.47 -9.04
C HIS A 220 -4.82 1.35 -10.20
N SER A 221 -4.43 0.60 -11.22
CA SER A 221 -5.24 0.33 -12.41
C SER A 221 -5.39 -1.18 -12.60
N THR A 222 -6.61 -1.70 -12.50
CA THR A 222 -6.89 -3.13 -12.69
C THR A 222 -6.56 -3.61 -14.11
N GLN A 223 -6.54 -2.71 -15.10
CA GLN A 223 -6.12 -3.01 -16.46
C GLN A 223 -4.66 -3.47 -16.53
N ALA A 224 -3.82 -3.01 -15.59
CA ALA A 224 -2.42 -3.42 -15.51
C ALA A 224 -2.22 -4.92 -15.19
N LEU A 225 -3.25 -5.60 -14.66
CA LEU A 225 -3.22 -7.06 -14.49
C LEU A 225 -3.05 -7.80 -15.83
N GLY A 226 -3.62 -7.25 -16.92
CA GLY A 226 -3.47 -7.77 -18.27
C GLY A 226 -2.10 -7.53 -18.90
N TYR A 227 -1.17 -6.87 -18.21
CA TYR A 227 0.21 -6.67 -18.69
C TYR A 227 1.13 -7.83 -18.34
N PHE A 228 0.72 -8.70 -17.44
CA PHE A 228 1.50 -9.87 -17.05
C PHE A 228 1.19 -11.03 -17.99
N ASP A 229 2.24 -11.70 -18.43
CA ASP A 229 2.14 -12.93 -19.22
C ASP A 229 2.17 -14.20 -18.31
N ILE A 230 2.24 -13.98 -16.99
CA ILE A 230 2.18 -15.00 -15.94
C ILE A 230 0.95 -14.78 -15.05
N PRO A 231 0.49 -15.79 -14.29
CA PRO A 231 -0.66 -15.63 -13.40
C PRO A 231 -0.47 -14.52 -12.37
N VAL A 232 -1.52 -13.73 -12.15
CA VAL A 232 -1.55 -12.64 -11.16
C VAL A 232 -2.77 -12.80 -10.28
N ASP A 233 -2.54 -12.91 -8.99
CA ASP A 233 -3.59 -12.85 -7.97
C ASP A 233 -3.70 -11.42 -7.45
N HIS A 234 -4.83 -10.77 -7.74
CA HIS A 234 -5.13 -9.42 -7.27
C HIS A 234 -5.98 -9.49 -6.01
N ILE A 235 -5.43 -9.05 -4.91
CA ILE A 235 -6.13 -8.98 -3.62
C ILE A 235 -6.51 -7.55 -3.28
N HIS A 236 -7.54 -7.39 -2.45
CA HIS A 236 -8.05 -6.09 -2.04
C HIS A 236 -7.83 -5.89 -0.54
N GLY A 237 -7.23 -4.76 -0.14
CA GLY A 237 -7.09 -4.36 1.27
C GLY A 237 -8.39 -3.88 1.91
N GLN A 238 -9.42 -3.68 1.10
CA GLN A 238 -10.73 -3.21 1.53
C GLN A 238 -11.33 -3.99 2.74
N PRO A 239 -11.29 -5.32 2.81
CA PRO A 239 -11.82 -6.06 3.95
C PRO A 239 -11.18 -5.64 5.28
N VAL A 240 -9.87 -5.42 5.31
CA VAL A 240 -9.13 -5.00 6.51
C VAL A 240 -9.63 -3.65 7.02
N ILE A 241 -9.86 -2.70 6.11
CA ILE A 241 -10.38 -1.37 6.46
C ILE A 241 -11.85 -1.46 6.91
N LEU A 242 -12.66 -2.27 6.22
CA LEU A 242 -14.07 -2.48 6.58
C LEU A 242 -14.24 -3.11 7.95
N ASP A 243 -13.44 -4.12 8.29
CA ASP A 243 -13.48 -4.78 9.60
C ASP A 243 -13.10 -3.80 10.72
N TYR A 244 -12.10 -2.95 10.47
CA TYR A 244 -11.74 -1.89 11.41
C TYR A 244 -12.88 -0.87 11.60
N LEU A 245 -13.48 -0.38 10.52
CA LEU A 245 -14.61 0.56 10.59
C LEU A 245 -15.83 -0.09 11.27
N ALA A 246 -16.06 -1.39 11.04
CA ALA A 246 -17.12 -2.14 11.67
C ALA A 246 -16.92 -2.29 13.20
N SER A 247 -15.67 -2.33 13.66
CA SER A 247 -15.35 -2.37 15.09
C SER A 247 -15.58 -1.03 15.81
N LYS A 248 -15.69 0.07 15.04
CA LYS A 248 -15.98 1.40 15.57
C LYS A 248 -17.47 1.65 15.64
N THR A 249 -17.94 2.15 16.78
CA THR A 249 -19.33 2.61 16.93
C THR A 249 -19.47 3.98 16.25
N ILE A 250 -19.62 3.99 14.93
CA ILE A 250 -19.95 5.22 14.20
C ILE A 250 -21.48 5.30 14.16
N SER A 251 -22.07 6.04 15.09
CA SER A 251 -23.52 6.09 15.34
C SER A 251 -24.31 7.01 14.41
N LYS A 252 -23.69 7.50 13.31
CA LYS A 252 -24.27 8.54 12.44
C LYS A 252 -24.47 8.02 11.03
N ASP A 253 -25.30 8.72 10.27
CA ASP A 253 -25.50 8.45 8.87
C ASP A 253 -24.16 8.54 8.10
N LEU A 254 -23.83 7.47 7.42
CA LEU A 254 -22.57 7.34 6.67
C LEU A 254 -22.80 7.70 5.20
N VAL A 255 -21.77 8.28 4.59
CA VAL A 255 -21.66 8.43 3.13
C VAL A 255 -20.24 8.06 2.70
N VAL A 256 -20.12 7.19 1.70
CA VAL A 256 -18.82 6.89 1.10
C VAL A 256 -18.53 7.90 0.01
N VAL A 257 -17.32 8.41 -0.02
CA VAL A 257 -16.93 9.47 -0.96
C VAL A 257 -15.75 9.02 -1.82
N SER A 258 -15.91 9.13 -3.14
CA SER A 258 -14.77 9.04 -4.06
C SER A 258 -14.09 10.41 -4.17
N PRO A 259 -12.78 10.52 -3.90
CA PRO A 259 -12.06 11.80 -3.97
C PRO A 259 -11.90 12.32 -5.40
N ASP A 260 -12.12 11.47 -6.41
CA ASP A 260 -12.12 11.81 -7.82
C ASP A 260 -13.01 10.85 -8.64
N VAL A 261 -13.17 11.14 -9.93
CA VAL A 261 -14.00 10.31 -10.84
C VAL A 261 -13.35 8.95 -11.11
N GLY A 262 -12.03 8.84 -11.05
CA GLY A 262 -11.29 7.59 -11.29
C GLY A 262 -11.53 6.53 -10.21
N GLY A 263 -11.72 6.96 -8.96
CA GLY A 263 -11.96 6.10 -7.80
C GLY A 263 -13.40 5.61 -7.62
N VAL A 264 -14.35 6.06 -8.44
CA VAL A 264 -15.81 5.80 -8.24
C VAL A 264 -16.15 4.31 -8.15
N VAL A 265 -15.54 3.47 -8.98
CA VAL A 265 -15.79 2.02 -8.98
C VAL A 265 -15.37 1.41 -7.64
N ARG A 266 -14.20 1.80 -7.13
CA ARG A 266 -13.67 1.37 -5.83
C ARG A 266 -14.57 1.85 -4.68
N ALA A 267 -14.92 3.12 -4.67
CA ALA A 267 -15.79 3.70 -3.64
C ALA A 267 -17.18 3.06 -3.65
N ARG A 268 -17.76 2.74 -4.81
CA ARG A 268 -19.04 2.02 -4.92
C ARG A 268 -18.96 0.60 -4.36
N ALA A 269 -17.87 -0.14 -4.68
CA ALA A 269 -17.66 -1.48 -4.14
C ALA A 269 -17.51 -1.45 -2.61
N PHE A 270 -16.84 -0.43 -2.09
CA PHE A 270 -16.71 -0.19 -0.65
C PHE A 270 -18.06 0.14 -0.01
N ALA A 271 -18.81 1.09 -0.57
CA ALA A 271 -20.13 1.50 -0.09
C ALA A 271 -21.11 0.32 0.02
N LYS A 272 -21.12 -0.54 -1.01
CA LYS A 272 -21.98 -1.75 -1.03
C LYS A 272 -21.66 -2.70 0.14
N LYS A 273 -20.40 -2.84 0.52
CA LYS A 273 -19.97 -3.67 1.66
C LYS A 273 -20.16 -2.94 3.00
N LEU A 274 -20.21 -1.62 2.99
CA LEU A 274 -20.46 -0.77 4.15
C LEU A 274 -21.97 -0.49 4.26
N PHE A 275 -22.78 -1.54 4.42
CA PHE A 275 -24.26 -1.50 4.57
C PHE A 275 -24.99 -0.77 3.44
N ASP A 276 -24.49 -0.88 2.21
CA ASP A 276 -25.05 -0.20 1.04
C ASP A 276 -25.17 1.32 1.24
N ALA A 277 -24.14 1.90 1.91
CA ALA A 277 -24.10 3.32 2.23
C ALA A 277 -24.23 4.18 0.96
N PRO A 278 -24.83 5.38 1.06
CA PRO A 278 -24.87 6.33 -0.05
C PRO A 278 -23.48 6.65 -0.58
N LEU A 279 -23.38 6.95 -1.88
CA LEU A 279 -22.14 7.34 -2.56
C LEU A 279 -22.19 8.81 -2.96
N ALA A 280 -21.12 9.54 -2.65
CA ALA A 280 -20.85 10.86 -3.18
C ALA A 280 -19.52 10.86 -3.95
N ILE A 281 -19.36 11.82 -4.85
CA ILE A 281 -18.21 11.92 -5.76
C ILE A 281 -17.73 13.35 -5.78
N VAL A 282 -16.43 13.57 -5.63
CA VAL A 282 -15.81 14.87 -5.88
C VAL A 282 -15.33 14.91 -7.33
N ASP A 283 -15.94 15.77 -8.14
CA ASP A 283 -15.55 16.01 -9.53
C ASP A 283 -14.60 17.20 -9.60
N LYS A 284 -13.38 16.97 -10.09
CA LYS A 284 -12.33 17.97 -10.22
C LYS A 284 -12.23 18.43 -11.67
N ARG A 285 -12.67 19.66 -11.95
CA ARG A 285 -12.59 20.26 -13.28
C ARG A 285 -11.49 21.30 -13.37
N ARG A 286 -10.58 21.13 -14.32
CA ARG A 286 -9.60 22.16 -14.68
C ARG A 286 -10.22 23.11 -15.69
N GLN A 287 -10.46 24.35 -15.29
CA GLN A 287 -10.96 25.40 -16.18
C GLN A 287 -9.80 26.14 -16.89
N GLY A 288 -8.94 25.40 -17.67
CA GLY A 288 -7.89 26.01 -18.48
C GLY A 288 -6.48 26.02 -17.85
N HIS A 289 -5.48 26.46 -18.64
CA HIS A 289 -4.10 26.64 -18.19
C HIS A 289 -4.03 27.83 -17.19
N ASN A 290 -3.47 27.63 -16.01
CA ASN A 290 -3.30 28.63 -14.94
C ASN A 290 -4.58 29.12 -14.20
N MET A 291 -5.70 28.40 -14.26
CA MET A 291 -6.88 28.76 -13.46
C MET A 291 -7.01 27.83 -12.24
N SER A 292 -7.60 28.33 -11.16
CA SER A 292 -7.87 27.57 -9.93
C SER A 292 -8.72 26.32 -10.26
N GLU A 293 -8.35 25.19 -9.67
CA GLU A 293 -9.12 23.96 -9.79
C GLU A 293 -10.44 24.12 -9.04
N VAL A 294 -11.56 23.97 -9.77
CA VAL A 294 -12.89 23.98 -9.18
C VAL A 294 -13.31 22.55 -8.91
N MET A 295 -13.67 22.28 -7.66
CA MET A 295 -14.22 20.99 -7.25
C MET A 295 -15.73 21.10 -7.08
N HIS A 296 -16.45 20.10 -7.56
CA HIS A 296 -17.90 19.97 -7.41
C HIS A 296 -18.22 18.69 -6.68
N LEU A 297 -19.13 18.76 -5.73
CA LEU A 297 -19.69 17.60 -5.06
C LEU A 297 -20.92 17.08 -5.82
N ILE A 298 -20.94 15.79 -6.09
CA ILE A 298 -22.09 15.06 -6.62
C ILE A 298 -22.56 14.12 -5.51
N GLY A 299 -23.78 14.29 -5.04
CA GLY A 299 -24.33 13.56 -3.89
C GLY A 299 -24.57 14.47 -2.69
N ASP A 300 -25.08 13.90 -1.59
CA ASP A 300 -25.41 14.62 -0.37
C ASP A 300 -24.55 14.13 0.81
N VAL A 301 -23.87 15.06 1.46
CA VAL A 301 -22.98 14.81 2.63
C VAL A 301 -23.40 15.57 3.86
N LYS A 302 -24.45 16.42 3.75
CA LYS A 302 -24.87 17.32 4.84
C LYS A 302 -25.33 16.54 6.08
N GLY A 303 -24.72 16.81 7.22
CA GLY A 303 -25.01 16.18 8.50
C GLY A 303 -24.54 14.71 8.58
N LYS A 304 -23.75 14.23 7.59
CA LYS A 304 -23.28 12.85 7.53
C LYS A 304 -21.80 12.73 7.89
N VAL A 305 -21.39 11.53 8.27
CA VAL A 305 -19.98 11.15 8.37
C VAL A 305 -19.48 10.67 7.01
N ALA A 306 -18.56 11.40 6.42
CA ALA A 306 -18.00 11.13 5.12
C ALA A 306 -16.77 10.22 5.24
N ILE A 307 -16.81 9.06 4.57
CA ILE A 307 -15.69 8.11 4.49
C ILE A 307 -15.13 8.17 3.08
N MET A 308 -14.01 8.86 2.92
CA MET A 308 -13.28 8.96 1.66
C MET A 308 -12.47 7.70 1.43
N VAL A 309 -12.55 7.12 0.23
CA VAL A 309 -11.88 5.86 -0.11
C VAL A 309 -11.06 6.00 -1.38
N ASP A 310 -9.76 5.69 -1.27
CA ASP A 310 -8.83 5.65 -2.41
C ASP A 310 -7.92 4.42 -2.33
N ASP A 311 -7.12 4.14 -3.39
CA ASP A 311 -6.08 3.11 -3.35
C ASP A 311 -4.84 3.60 -2.61
N MET A 312 -4.45 4.85 -2.85
CA MET A 312 -3.24 5.41 -2.26
C MET A 312 -3.39 6.89 -1.92
N ILE A 313 -2.65 7.31 -0.90
CA ILE A 313 -2.43 8.72 -0.62
C ILE A 313 -0.94 9.00 -0.85
N ASP A 314 -0.63 9.83 -1.87
CA ASP A 314 0.75 10.24 -2.17
C ASP A 314 1.05 11.61 -1.53
N THR A 315 0.85 12.71 -2.24
CA THR A 315 1.10 14.06 -1.70
C THR A 315 -0.05 14.62 -0.86
N ALA A 316 -1.15 13.90 -0.75
CA ALA A 316 -2.38 14.25 -0.05
C ALA A 316 -3.12 15.50 -0.56
N GLY A 317 -2.69 16.10 -1.68
CA GLY A 317 -3.32 17.32 -2.19
C GLY A 317 -4.79 17.12 -2.54
N THR A 318 -5.12 16.14 -3.36
CA THR A 318 -6.48 15.84 -3.82
C THR A 318 -7.41 15.52 -2.65
N ILE A 319 -6.98 14.62 -1.77
CA ILE A 319 -7.83 14.15 -0.67
C ILE A 319 -8.09 15.26 0.37
N THR A 320 -7.10 16.12 0.64
CA THR A 320 -7.28 17.25 1.57
C THR A 320 -8.19 18.33 1.00
N SER A 321 -8.03 18.67 -0.30
CA SER A 321 -8.92 19.62 -0.96
C SER A 321 -10.35 19.10 -1.05
N ALA A 322 -10.53 17.80 -1.33
CA ALA A 322 -11.84 17.18 -1.33
C ALA A 322 -12.45 17.16 0.08
N ALA A 323 -11.68 16.87 1.13
CA ALA A 323 -12.15 16.93 2.51
C ALA A 323 -12.60 18.34 2.92
N ALA A 324 -11.89 19.38 2.46
CA ALA A 324 -12.28 20.78 2.69
C ALA A 324 -13.64 21.10 2.05
N LEU A 325 -13.86 20.64 0.81
CA LEU A 325 -15.16 20.76 0.14
C LEU A 325 -16.26 20.04 0.93
N LEU A 326 -16.03 18.80 1.38
CA LEU A 326 -17.03 18.04 2.16
C LEU A 326 -17.40 18.76 3.45
N LYS A 327 -16.43 19.38 4.14
CA LYS A 327 -16.71 20.20 5.33
C LYS A 327 -17.52 21.44 5.00
N GLN A 328 -17.24 22.12 3.88
CA GLN A 328 -18.02 23.26 3.40
C GLN A 328 -19.46 22.88 3.06
N GLU A 329 -19.67 21.71 2.48
CA GLU A 329 -20.99 21.14 2.14
C GLU A 329 -21.72 20.55 3.37
N GLY A 330 -21.14 20.69 4.57
CA GLY A 330 -21.79 20.36 5.83
C GLY A 330 -21.59 18.93 6.30
N ALA A 331 -20.56 18.22 5.87
CA ALA A 331 -20.18 16.94 6.45
C ALA A 331 -19.76 17.12 7.92
N GLU A 332 -20.29 16.30 8.81
CA GLU A 332 -20.02 16.37 10.24
C GLU A 332 -18.60 15.94 10.59
N ALA A 333 -18.17 14.81 10.04
CA ALA A 333 -16.82 14.29 10.18
C ALA A 333 -16.32 13.75 8.84
N VAL A 334 -15.00 13.78 8.63
CA VAL A 334 -14.37 13.24 7.42
C VAL A 334 -13.28 12.25 7.82
N TYR A 335 -13.40 11.03 7.34
CA TYR A 335 -12.40 9.97 7.44
C TYR A 335 -11.73 9.77 6.09
N ALA A 336 -10.43 9.51 6.09
CA ALA A 336 -9.69 9.14 4.89
C ALA A 336 -9.23 7.68 5.00
N CYS A 337 -9.57 6.86 4.01
CA CYS A 337 -9.19 5.45 3.96
C CYS A 337 -8.42 5.17 2.69
N CYS A 338 -7.24 4.57 2.80
CA CYS A 338 -6.52 4.05 1.64
C CYS A 338 -5.70 2.81 1.99
N THR A 339 -5.40 2.01 0.98
CA THR A 339 -4.52 0.85 1.16
C THR A 339 -3.06 1.27 1.26
N HIS A 340 -2.60 2.19 0.41
CA HIS A 340 -1.19 2.51 0.28
C HIS A 340 -0.84 3.91 0.77
N ALA A 341 -0.15 3.98 1.90
CA ALA A 341 0.37 5.22 2.46
C ALA A 341 1.74 5.57 1.84
N VAL A 342 1.75 6.14 0.65
CA VAL A 342 2.98 6.58 -0.03
C VAL A 342 3.59 7.77 0.71
N PHE A 343 2.77 8.73 1.08
CA PHE A 343 3.08 9.88 1.92
C PHE A 343 4.35 10.61 1.49
N SER A 344 4.41 10.97 0.21
CA SER A 344 5.43 11.87 -0.29
C SER A 344 5.22 13.29 0.25
N PRO A 345 6.29 14.03 0.55
CA PRO A 345 6.14 15.43 0.99
C PRO A 345 5.28 16.27 0.03
N PRO A 346 4.39 17.13 0.54
CA PRO A 346 4.12 17.52 1.92
C PRO A 346 2.90 16.77 2.55
N ALA A 347 2.69 15.48 2.29
CA ALA A 347 1.49 14.74 2.72
C ALA A 347 1.23 14.83 4.22
N ILE A 348 2.25 14.63 5.06
CA ILE A 348 2.09 14.60 6.52
C ILE A 348 1.58 15.94 7.05
N GLU A 349 2.13 17.06 6.56
CA GLU A 349 1.69 18.39 6.93
C GLU A 349 0.20 18.62 6.59
N ARG A 350 -0.23 18.14 5.43
CA ARG A 350 -1.63 18.25 4.96
C ARG A 350 -2.58 17.37 5.75
N LEU A 351 -2.18 16.13 6.05
CA LEU A 351 -3.02 15.16 6.73
C LEU A 351 -3.16 15.44 8.23
N SER A 352 -2.11 15.98 8.87
CA SER A 352 -2.12 16.36 10.28
C SER A 352 -2.79 17.70 10.56
N GLY A 353 -3.26 18.41 9.52
CA GLY A 353 -3.89 19.75 9.63
C GLY A 353 -5.25 19.78 10.32
N GLY A 354 -5.76 18.66 10.86
CA GLY A 354 -6.97 18.60 11.67
C GLY A 354 -8.28 18.58 10.88
N ILE A 355 -8.24 18.42 9.56
CA ILE A 355 -9.45 18.30 8.73
C ILE A 355 -10.07 16.91 8.80
N PHE A 356 -9.24 15.90 9.03
CA PHE A 356 -9.65 14.51 9.16
C PHE A 356 -9.86 14.13 10.62
N GLU A 357 -10.93 13.43 10.91
CA GLU A 357 -11.13 12.75 12.17
C GLU A 357 -10.10 11.62 12.34
N GLU A 358 -9.89 10.88 11.25
CA GLU A 358 -8.92 9.82 11.21
C GLU A 358 -8.46 9.55 9.77
N VAL A 359 -7.20 9.17 9.64
CA VAL A 359 -6.59 8.68 8.39
C VAL A 359 -6.23 7.21 8.58
N ILE A 360 -6.95 6.33 7.89
CA ILE A 360 -6.84 4.88 8.04
C ILE A 360 -6.11 4.33 6.83
N VAL A 361 -4.98 3.68 7.08
CA VAL A 361 -4.12 3.11 6.03
C VAL A 361 -3.71 1.69 6.39
N THR A 362 -3.10 0.97 5.45
CA THR A 362 -2.52 -0.35 5.74
C THR A 362 -1.00 -0.28 5.81
N ASN A 363 -0.39 -1.33 6.37
CA ASN A 363 1.06 -1.50 6.40
C ASN A 363 1.62 -2.11 5.11
N SER A 364 0.93 -1.98 3.97
CA SER A 364 1.44 -2.38 2.65
C SER A 364 2.75 -1.68 2.28
N ILE A 365 2.95 -0.48 2.80
CA ILE A 365 4.19 0.30 2.78
C ILE A 365 4.62 0.53 4.22
N LEU A 366 5.89 0.28 4.53
CA LEU A 366 6.44 0.57 5.84
C LEU A 366 6.50 2.08 6.08
N LEU A 367 5.82 2.54 7.12
CA LEU A 367 5.87 3.94 7.53
C LEU A 367 6.91 4.11 8.64
N PRO A 368 7.93 4.96 8.44
CA PRO A 368 8.85 5.32 9.49
C PRO A 368 8.19 6.25 10.52
N ASP A 369 8.71 6.26 11.75
CA ASP A 369 8.13 7.02 12.88
C ASP A 369 7.90 8.51 12.58
N ASN A 370 8.77 9.11 11.77
CA ASN A 370 8.64 10.53 11.37
C ASN A 370 7.48 10.81 10.41
N LYS A 371 6.81 9.78 9.92
CA LYS A 371 5.57 9.90 9.11
C LYS A 371 4.31 9.62 9.92
N CYS A 372 4.44 9.33 11.22
CA CYS A 372 3.28 9.13 12.09
C CYS A 372 2.76 10.46 12.65
N PHE A 373 1.44 10.59 12.76
CA PHE A 373 0.74 11.75 13.33
C PHE A 373 -0.49 11.27 14.12
N PRO A 374 -1.09 12.09 15.00
CA PRO A 374 -2.10 11.63 15.96
C PRO A 374 -3.35 10.99 15.34
N GLN A 375 -3.77 11.46 14.15
CA GLN A 375 -4.96 10.95 13.46
C GLN A 375 -4.68 9.72 12.61
N LEU A 376 -3.44 9.24 12.52
CA LEU A 376 -3.07 8.12 11.68
C LEU A 376 -3.33 6.78 12.36
N THR A 377 -4.05 5.92 11.68
CA THR A 377 -4.22 4.49 12.06
C THR A 377 -3.66 3.62 10.95
N VAL A 378 -2.76 2.70 11.33
CA VAL A 378 -2.13 1.75 10.41
C VAL A 378 -2.63 0.35 10.72
N LEU A 379 -3.27 -0.30 9.74
CA LEU A 379 -3.82 -1.64 9.85
C LEU A 379 -2.88 -2.67 9.21
N SER A 380 -2.75 -3.84 9.83
CA SER A 380 -1.92 -4.90 9.27
C SER A 380 -2.65 -5.66 8.17
N MET A 381 -1.94 -5.88 7.05
CA MET A 381 -2.38 -6.76 5.95
C MET A 381 -1.81 -8.18 6.05
N ALA A 382 -1.08 -8.47 7.11
CA ALA A 382 -0.34 -9.73 7.20
C ALA A 382 -1.25 -10.95 7.12
N ASN A 383 -2.41 -10.92 7.79
CA ASN A 383 -3.39 -11.99 7.75
C ASN A 383 -3.87 -12.27 6.31
N LEU A 384 -4.33 -11.24 5.61
CA LEU A 384 -4.84 -11.33 4.24
C LEU A 384 -3.78 -11.86 3.27
N LEU A 385 -2.55 -11.37 3.38
CA LEU A 385 -1.42 -11.82 2.56
C LEU A 385 -1.02 -13.27 2.91
N ALA A 386 -1.02 -13.62 4.18
CA ALA A 386 -0.70 -14.97 4.64
C ALA A 386 -1.73 -16.00 4.13
N GLU A 387 -3.03 -15.71 4.23
CA GLU A 387 -4.08 -16.55 3.67
C GLU A 387 -3.94 -16.71 2.15
N THR A 388 -3.63 -15.63 1.45
CA THR A 388 -3.38 -15.67 0.00
C THR A 388 -2.20 -16.58 -0.33
N ILE A 389 -1.07 -16.42 0.36
CA ILE A 389 0.12 -17.28 0.21
C ILE A 389 -0.22 -18.73 0.48
N TRP A 390 -1.00 -19.00 1.52
CA TRP A 390 -1.43 -20.35 1.87
C TRP A 390 -2.29 -21.00 0.78
N HIS A 391 -3.28 -20.25 0.25
CA HIS A 391 -4.12 -20.75 -0.85
C HIS A 391 -3.31 -21.01 -2.10
N VAL A 392 -2.40 -20.12 -2.48
CA VAL A 392 -1.51 -20.29 -3.63
C VAL A 392 -0.62 -21.52 -3.46
N HIS A 393 -0.02 -21.71 -2.27
CA HIS A 393 0.84 -22.87 -1.98
C HIS A 393 0.09 -24.22 -2.03
N ARG A 394 -1.20 -24.20 -1.71
CA ARG A 394 -2.07 -25.39 -1.70
C ARG A 394 -2.87 -25.57 -2.98
N ASP A 395 -2.58 -24.82 -4.02
CA ASP A 395 -3.35 -24.78 -5.26
C ASP A 395 -4.86 -24.52 -5.03
N GLY A 396 -5.16 -23.81 -3.95
CA GLY A 396 -6.51 -23.42 -3.55
C GLY A 396 -6.96 -22.13 -4.23
N SER A 397 -8.29 -21.89 -4.23
CA SER A 397 -8.86 -20.68 -4.80
C SER A 397 -8.62 -19.47 -3.90
N VAL A 398 -7.93 -18.44 -4.41
CA VAL A 398 -7.75 -17.16 -3.74
C VAL A 398 -9.08 -16.40 -3.60
N SER A 399 -10.02 -16.59 -4.54
CA SER A 399 -11.33 -15.94 -4.49
C SER A 399 -12.17 -16.34 -3.26
N SER A 400 -11.89 -17.50 -2.66
CA SER A 400 -12.59 -17.96 -1.45
C SER A 400 -12.29 -17.10 -0.21
N ILE A 401 -11.20 -16.34 -0.21
CA ILE A 401 -10.84 -15.42 0.88
C ILE A 401 -11.83 -14.24 0.97
N PHE A 402 -12.47 -13.88 -0.15
CA PHE A 402 -13.33 -12.71 -0.28
C PHE A 402 -14.85 -13.03 -0.28
N GLN A 403 -15.18 -14.31 -0.15
CA GLN A 403 -16.56 -14.80 -0.01
C GLN A 403 -16.99 -14.86 1.45
#